data_a9edf31aa7469a8aa3aa9ba2307fdc24
#
_entry.id   a9edf31aa7469a8aa3aa9ba2307fdc24
#
_cell.length_a   1.000
_cell.length_b   1.000
_cell.length_c   1.000
_cell.angle_alpha   90.00
_cell.angle_beta   90.00
_cell.angle_gamma   90.00
#
_symmetry.space_group_name_H-M   'P 1'
#
loop_
_entity.id
_entity.type
_entity.pdbx_description
1 polymer ?
#
loop_
_entity_poly.entity_id
_entity_poly.type
_entity_poly.pdbx_seq_one_letter_code
_entity_poly.pdbx_strand_id
1 'polypeptide(L)'
;MSENTDNLTLKTRWVMRRNAILGSARFQRWASRTPLFRSVARRKAAAQFDMIVGFVYSQILTAFVQSGLIGFMQGQLRTEGEIGEFAGLGSDATDRLLRAGQSLQLAEMPQAGLWTLGESGAPLSANAGALAMIRHHHLLYRDLSEPLRLLASDRRDETALSAYWTYASKAETNTIDAAGYSALMAATQPMVSQQITDAYDFSVHRRMLDIGGGSGAFTAAIAATAPNLQFGIFDLPEVIDEAKKRIGSQFAATDIKLHGGNFKQDALPRDYDLITALRILHDHDDNVAQALLVKIHAALPDDGRLLIVEPMADSSHATRMGDAYFGLYLWAMGSGRPRSASEIRNMLSTAGFSTVKRVKTALPIIASALLATKSH
;
A
#
# COMPACT_ATOMS: atom_id res chain seq x y z
N MET A 1 23.24 6.54 -36.55
CA MET A 1 22.18 5.85 -35.79
C MET A 1 21.11 5.30 -36.73
N SER A 2 21.45 4.43 -37.69
CA SER A 2 20.51 3.90 -38.69
C SER A 2 20.59 2.38 -38.93
N GLU A 3 21.23 1.61 -38.06
CA GLU A 3 21.48 0.18 -38.32
C GLU A 3 20.62 -0.83 -37.54
N ASN A 4 19.58 -0.43 -36.84
CA ASN A 4 18.84 -1.39 -35.99
C ASN A 4 17.33 -1.46 -36.25
N THR A 5 16.82 -1.03 -37.42
CA THR A 5 15.38 -1.01 -37.70
C THR A 5 14.83 -2.26 -38.41
N ASP A 6 15.69 -3.08 -39.03
CA ASP A 6 15.21 -4.19 -39.85
C ASP A 6 14.76 -5.44 -39.06
N ASN A 7 15.12 -5.58 -37.79
CA ASN A 7 14.74 -6.72 -36.94
C ASN A 7 13.56 -6.47 -36.02
N LEU A 8 12.86 -5.34 -36.18
CA LEU A 8 11.74 -4.99 -35.28
C LEU A 8 10.47 -5.75 -35.65
N THR A 9 9.77 -6.29 -34.66
CA THR A 9 8.45 -6.91 -34.84
C THR A 9 7.44 -5.91 -35.41
N LEU A 10 6.40 -6.41 -36.11
CA LEU A 10 5.31 -5.58 -36.60
C LEU A 10 4.66 -4.75 -35.48
N LYS A 11 4.50 -5.33 -34.30
CA LYS A 11 3.98 -4.66 -33.10
C LYS A 11 4.88 -3.48 -32.71
N THR A 12 6.18 -3.65 -32.69
CA THR A 12 7.15 -2.59 -32.34
C THR A 12 7.09 -1.44 -33.32
N ARG A 13 7.11 -1.75 -34.65
CA ARG A 13 6.98 -0.75 -35.72
C ARG A 13 5.68 0.04 -35.61
N TRP A 14 4.56 -0.63 -35.30
CA TRP A 14 3.26 0.03 -35.08
C TRP A 14 3.30 0.98 -33.88
N VAL A 15 3.85 0.55 -32.74
CA VAL A 15 3.98 1.38 -31.54
C VAL A 15 4.81 2.63 -31.81
N MET A 16 5.97 2.48 -32.48
CA MET A 16 6.83 3.63 -32.84
C MET A 16 6.09 4.62 -33.76
N ARG A 17 5.39 4.11 -34.79
CA ARG A 17 4.62 4.95 -35.71
C ARG A 17 3.47 5.67 -35.02
N ARG A 18 2.71 4.97 -34.19
CA ARG A 18 1.67 5.56 -33.33
C ARG A 18 2.23 6.69 -32.47
N ASN A 19 3.35 6.46 -31.78
CA ASN A 19 3.94 7.45 -30.89
C ASN A 19 4.48 8.67 -31.67
N ALA A 20 5.07 8.47 -32.84
CA ALA A 20 5.48 9.57 -33.72
C ALA A 20 4.29 10.44 -34.17
N ILE A 21 3.15 9.82 -34.51
CA ILE A 21 1.92 10.55 -34.84
C ILE A 21 1.40 11.32 -33.61
N LEU A 22 1.25 10.66 -32.46
CA LEU A 22 0.77 11.29 -31.22
C LEU A 22 1.68 12.42 -30.74
N GLY A 23 2.99 12.31 -30.94
CA GLY A 23 3.98 13.35 -30.62
C GLY A 23 4.01 14.53 -31.61
N SER A 24 3.33 14.42 -32.76
CA SER A 24 3.32 15.47 -33.78
C SER A 24 2.41 16.65 -33.39
N ALA A 25 2.97 17.86 -33.32
CA ALA A 25 2.19 19.07 -33.06
C ALA A 25 1.11 19.34 -34.12
N ARG A 26 1.33 18.88 -35.37
CA ARG A 26 0.32 18.96 -36.44
C ARG A 26 -0.85 18.06 -36.14
N PHE A 27 -0.61 16.80 -35.74
CA PHE A 27 -1.66 15.87 -35.36
C PHE A 27 -2.43 16.34 -34.14
N GLN A 28 -1.76 16.82 -33.09
CA GLN A 28 -2.41 17.33 -31.88
C GLN A 28 -3.34 18.51 -32.18
N ARG A 29 -2.89 19.49 -33.01
CA ARG A 29 -3.72 20.59 -33.47
C ARG A 29 -4.91 20.13 -34.29
N TRP A 30 -4.72 19.19 -35.20
CA TRP A 30 -5.80 18.62 -36.02
C TRP A 30 -6.81 17.89 -35.13
N ALA A 31 -6.39 17.02 -34.24
CA ALA A 31 -7.23 16.25 -33.35
C ALA A 31 -8.06 17.14 -32.41
N SER A 32 -7.48 18.25 -31.88
CA SER A 32 -8.18 19.19 -31.02
C SER A 32 -9.26 20.02 -31.75
N ARG A 33 -9.15 20.18 -33.06
CA ARG A 33 -10.09 20.94 -33.92
C ARG A 33 -11.16 20.06 -34.56
N THR A 34 -10.90 18.78 -34.77
CA THR A 34 -11.81 17.86 -35.44
C THR A 34 -12.89 17.38 -34.47
N PRO A 35 -14.20 17.60 -34.75
CA PRO A 35 -15.30 17.30 -33.81
C PRO A 35 -15.24 15.87 -33.25
N LEU A 36 -14.97 14.88 -34.11
CA LEU A 36 -14.91 13.47 -33.75
C LEU A 36 -13.78 13.12 -32.74
N PHE A 37 -12.65 13.81 -32.80
CA PHE A 37 -11.47 13.55 -31.97
C PHE A 37 -11.30 14.53 -30.81
N ARG A 38 -12.00 15.66 -30.83
CA ARG A 38 -11.85 16.75 -29.88
C ARG A 38 -12.10 16.34 -28.43
N SER A 39 -13.10 15.51 -28.16
CA SER A 39 -13.38 14.99 -26.81
C SER A 39 -12.25 14.10 -26.28
N VAL A 40 -11.71 13.24 -27.14
CA VAL A 40 -10.57 12.38 -26.79
C VAL A 40 -9.29 13.21 -26.58
N ALA A 41 -9.05 14.18 -27.46
CA ALA A 41 -7.90 15.08 -27.33
C ALA A 41 -7.94 15.89 -26.02
N ARG A 42 -9.12 16.46 -25.68
CA ARG A 42 -9.33 17.19 -24.41
C ARG A 42 -9.11 16.31 -23.20
N ARG A 43 -9.67 15.11 -23.16
CA ARG A 43 -9.47 14.15 -22.05
C ARG A 43 -8.01 13.75 -21.90
N LYS A 44 -7.28 13.53 -23.01
CA LYS A 44 -5.83 13.22 -22.97
C LYS A 44 -5.01 14.42 -22.49
N ALA A 45 -5.35 15.63 -22.92
CA ALA A 45 -4.68 16.83 -22.45
C ALA A 45 -4.94 17.08 -20.95
N ALA A 46 -6.17 16.89 -20.47
CA ALA A 46 -6.49 16.97 -19.04
C ALA A 46 -5.71 15.94 -18.23
N ALA A 47 -5.71 14.67 -18.65
CA ALA A 47 -4.94 13.63 -17.95
C ALA A 47 -3.42 13.89 -17.94
N GLN A 48 -2.89 14.53 -18.99
CA GLN A 48 -1.50 14.94 -19.02
C GLN A 48 -1.23 16.12 -18.08
N PHE A 49 -2.15 17.09 -18.05
CA PHE A 49 -2.07 18.22 -17.11
C PHE A 49 -2.15 17.75 -15.66
N ASP A 50 -3.09 16.84 -15.33
CA ASP A 50 -3.19 16.25 -13.98
C ASP A 50 -1.88 15.58 -13.55
N MET A 51 -1.16 14.95 -14.49
CA MET A 51 0.15 14.35 -14.20
C MET A 51 1.23 15.39 -13.92
N ILE A 52 1.20 16.53 -14.64
CA ILE A 52 2.15 17.65 -14.45
C ILE A 52 1.94 18.33 -13.11
N VAL A 53 0.70 18.54 -12.68
CA VAL A 53 0.34 19.32 -11.48
C VAL A 53 -0.06 18.46 -10.28
N GLY A 54 -0.03 17.13 -10.42
CA GLY A 54 -0.49 16.18 -9.40
C GLY A 54 0.20 16.35 -8.04
N PHE A 55 1.45 16.87 -8.02
CA PHE A 55 2.15 17.20 -6.78
C PHE A 55 1.42 18.29 -5.99
N VAL A 56 0.75 19.25 -6.65
CA VAL A 56 -0.06 20.28 -5.98
C VAL A 56 -1.32 19.66 -5.39
N TYR A 57 -1.98 18.74 -6.13
CA TYR A 57 -3.18 18.06 -5.66
C TYR A 57 -2.92 17.26 -4.38
N SER A 58 -1.80 16.56 -4.34
CA SER A 58 -1.40 15.81 -3.15
C SER A 58 -1.06 16.70 -1.97
N GLN A 59 -0.51 17.91 -2.20
CA GLN A 59 -0.25 18.88 -1.13
C GLN A 59 -1.53 19.53 -0.60
N ILE A 60 -2.54 19.78 -1.44
CA ILE A 60 -3.87 20.23 -0.99
C ILE A 60 -4.49 19.17 -0.08
N LEU A 61 -4.46 17.90 -0.48
CA LEU A 61 -4.92 16.78 0.35
C LEU A 61 -4.16 16.72 1.68
N THR A 62 -2.84 16.87 1.64
CA THR A 62 -1.98 16.92 2.84
C THR A 62 -2.40 18.07 3.78
N ALA A 63 -2.69 19.25 3.24
CA ALA A 63 -3.14 20.40 4.02
C ALA A 63 -4.47 20.11 4.74
N PHE A 64 -5.45 19.50 4.07
CA PHE A 64 -6.72 19.08 4.69
C PHE A 64 -6.51 18.07 5.82
N VAL A 65 -5.57 17.14 5.66
CA VAL A 65 -5.31 16.10 6.66
C VAL A 65 -4.49 16.65 7.83
N GLN A 66 -3.46 17.45 7.58
CA GLN A 66 -2.58 17.99 8.63
C GLN A 66 -3.28 19.05 9.48
N SER A 67 -4.14 19.88 8.87
CA SER A 67 -4.95 20.86 9.60
C SER A 67 -6.09 20.23 10.42
N GLY A 68 -6.39 18.92 10.22
CA GLY A 68 -7.51 18.26 10.90
C GLY A 68 -8.88 18.55 10.27
N LEU A 69 -8.93 19.27 9.15
CA LEU A 69 -10.20 19.67 8.51
C LEU A 69 -11.08 18.48 8.12
N ILE A 70 -10.49 17.33 7.76
CA ILE A 70 -11.26 16.10 7.49
C ILE A 70 -12.16 15.72 8.68
N GLY A 71 -11.64 15.74 9.90
CA GLY A 71 -12.44 15.47 11.10
C GLY A 71 -13.37 16.61 11.47
N PHE A 72 -12.91 17.85 11.38
CA PHE A 72 -13.66 19.05 11.76
C PHE A 72 -14.94 19.29 10.92
N MET A 73 -14.86 18.93 9.62
CA MET A 73 -15.97 19.09 8.67
C MET A 73 -16.84 17.84 8.53
N GLN A 74 -16.47 16.72 9.15
CA GLN A 74 -17.20 15.45 9.02
C GLN A 74 -18.63 15.58 9.53
N GLY A 75 -19.63 15.40 8.64
CA GLY A 75 -21.06 15.45 8.96
C GLY A 75 -21.55 16.81 9.49
N GLN A 76 -20.77 17.87 9.26
CA GLN A 76 -21.07 19.22 9.75
C GLN A 76 -21.06 20.23 8.59
N LEU A 77 -21.89 21.23 8.71
CA LEU A 77 -21.81 22.46 7.91
C LEU A 77 -20.99 23.50 8.72
N ARG A 78 -19.99 24.09 8.10
CA ARG A 78 -19.10 25.08 8.69
C ARG A 78 -19.00 26.32 7.84
N THR A 79 -18.95 27.47 8.46
CA THR A 79 -18.62 28.72 7.76
C THR A 79 -17.13 28.78 7.46
N GLU A 80 -16.76 29.62 6.47
CA GLU A 80 -15.35 29.87 6.13
C GLU A 80 -14.58 30.42 7.36
N GLY A 81 -15.19 31.27 8.17
CA GLY A 81 -14.59 31.83 9.39
C GLY A 81 -14.26 30.74 10.40
N GLU A 82 -15.19 29.81 10.70
CA GLU A 82 -14.97 28.69 11.61
C GLU A 82 -13.83 27.77 11.11
N ILE A 83 -13.78 27.54 9.81
CA ILE A 83 -12.74 26.70 9.20
C ILE A 83 -11.38 27.38 9.28
N GLY A 84 -11.32 28.68 9.00
CA GLY A 84 -10.09 29.48 9.10
C GLY A 84 -9.55 29.53 10.53
N GLU A 85 -10.42 29.79 11.50
CA GLU A 85 -10.06 29.79 12.91
C GLU A 85 -9.53 28.43 13.38
N PHE A 86 -10.24 27.35 13.02
CA PHE A 86 -9.83 25.99 13.39
C PHE A 86 -8.48 25.60 12.75
N ALA A 87 -8.25 25.96 11.49
CA ALA A 87 -7.03 25.64 10.75
C ALA A 87 -5.85 26.62 11.04
N GLY A 88 -6.10 27.71 11.78
CA GLY A 88 -5.10 28.77 11.98
C GLY A 88 -4.78 29.56 10.73
N LEU A 89 -5.74 29.75 9.82
CA LEU A 89 -5.57 30.41 8.52
C LEU A 89 -6.35 31.72 8.46
N GLY A 90 -5.76 32.72 7.79
CA GLY A 90 -6.48 33.94 7.44
C GLY A 90 -7.54 33.71 6.35
N SER A 91 -8.50 34.64 6.19
CA SER A 91 -9.64 34.50 5.27
C SER A 91 -9.22 34.18 3.83
N ASP A 92 -8.28 34.92 3.24
CA ASP A 92 -7.82 34.69 1.85
C ASP A 92 -7.20 33.29 1.66
N ALA A 93 -6.47 32.80 2.66
CA ALA A 93 -5.86 31.46 2.61
C ALA A 93 -6.93 30.36 2.76
N THR A 94 -7.91 30.60 3.62
CA THR A 94 -9.04 29.68 3.84
C THR A 94 -9.91 29.55 2.58
N ASP A 95 -10.32 30.67 1.97
CA ASP A 95 -11.07 30.64 0.71
C ASP A 95 -10.30 29.89 -0.38
N ARG A 96 -9.00 30.17 -0.51
CA ARG A 96 -8.15 29.50 -1.51
C ARG A 96 -8.06 28.01 -1.27
N LEU A 97 -7.86 27.57 -0.03
CA LEU A 97 -7.78 26.16 0.34
C LEU A 97 -9.12 25.44 0.10
N LEU A 98 -10.23 26.06 0.48
CA LEU A 98 -11.58 25.50 0.27
C LEU A 98 -11.95 25.38 -1.20
N ARG A 99 -11.67 26.40 -2.03
CA ARG A 99 -11.88 26.33 -3.50
C ARG A 99 -10.98 25.28 -4.15
N ALA A 100 -9.72 25.18 -3.72
CA ALA A 100 -8.83 24.12 -4.20
C ALA A 100 -9.36 22.73 -3.78
N GLY A 101 -9.80 22.58 -2.54
CA GLY A 101 -10.45 21.38 -2.04
C GLY A 101 -11.72 21.03 -2.80
N GLN A 102 -12.55 22.03 -3.14
CA GLN A 102 -13.76 21.84 -3.95
C GLN A 102 -13.43 21.32 -5.36
N SER A 103 -12.40 21.86 -6.00
CA SER A 103 -11.97 21.38 -7.32
C SER A 103 -11.49 19.93 -7.32
N LEU A 104 -11.03 19.43 -6.17
CA LEU A 104 -10.61 18.05 -5.94
C LEU A 104 -11.69 17.19 -5.24
N GLN A 105 -12.90 17.71 -5.07
CA GLN A 105 -14.00 17.04 -4.38
C GLN A 105 -13.70 16.67 -2.91
N LEU A 106 -12.70 17.31 -2.30
CA LEU A 106 -12.39 17.15 -0.87
C LEU A 106 -13.37 17.93 0.01
N ALA A 107 -13.82 19.08 -0.48
CA ALA A 107 -14.83 19.92 0.16
C ALA A 107 -15.91 20.28 -0.86
N GLU A 108 -17.11 20.62 -0.37
CA GLU A 108 -18.21 21.16 -1.17
C GLU A 108 -18.96 22.25 -0.40
N MET A 109 -19.64 23.11 -1.11
CA MET A 109 -20.46 24.20 -0.56
C MET A 109 -21.93 24.00 -0.98
N PRO A 110 -22.72 23.19 -0.22
CA PRO A 110 -24.09 22.86 -0.57
C PRO A 110 -25.05 24.05 -0.43
N GLN A 111 -24.67 25.03 0.38
CA GLN A 111 -25.39 26.29 0.58
C GLN A 111 -24.38 27.44 0.62
N ALA A 112 -24.74 28.61 0.14
CA ALA A 112 -23.88 29.79 0.11
C ALA A 112 -23.25 30.07 1.49
N GLY A 113 -21.91 30.10 1.55
CA GLY A 113 -21.15 30.35 2.77
C GLY A 113 -21.02 29.17 3.74
N LEU A 114 -21.62 28.02 3.44
CA LEU A 114 -21.55 26.82 4.29
C LEU A 114 -20.84 25.67 3.55
N TRP A 115 -19.78 25.17 4.16
CA TRP A 115 -18.90 24.15 3.64
C TRP A 115 -19.04 22.83 4.39
N THR A 116 -18.85 21.72 3.69
CA THR A 116 -18.74 20.37 4.25
C THR A 116 -17.74 19.53 3.45
N LEU A 117 -17.52 18.27 3.84
CA LEU A 117 -16.70 17.35 3.03
C LEU A 117 -17.41 17.00 1.73
N GLY A 118 -16.64 16.99 0.63
CA GLY A 118 -17.09 16.55 -0.68
C GLY A 118 -17.00 15.01 -0.85
N GLU A 119 -17.38 14.53 -2.04
CA GLU A 119 -17.46 13.09 -2.38
C GLU A 119 -16.13 12.33 -2.20
N SER A 120 -14.99 13.00 -2.40
CA SER A 120 -13.65 12.40 -2.17
C SER A 120 -13.16 12.62 -0.73
N GLY A 121 -13.62 13.67 -0.05
CA GLY A 121 -13.23 13.98 1.33
C GLY A 121 -13.96 13.13 2.37
N ALA A 122 -15.25 12.91 2.19
CA ALA A 122 -16.08 12.18 3.15
C ALA A 122 -15.59 10.75 3.43
N PRO A 123 -15.23 9.93 2.43
CA PRO A 123 -14.69 8.58 2.68
C PRO A 123 -13.39 8.57 3.47
N LEU A 124 -12.57 9.63 3.38
CA LEU A 124 -11.31 9.72 4.13
C LEU A 124 -11.54 9.83 5.63
N SER A 125 -12.63 10.43 6.07
CA SER A 125 -12.93 10.60 7.51
C SER A 125 -13.09 9.27 8.25
N ALA A 126 -13.55 8.23 7.56
CA ALA A 126 -13.68 6.87 8.08
C ALA A 126 -12.42 6.00 7.85
N ASN A 127 -11.38 6.55 7.21
CA ASN A 127 -10.21 5.79 6.78
C ASN A 127 -8.93 6.24 7.51
N ALA A 128 -8.79 5.82 8.77
CA ALA A 128 -7.63 6.15 9.60
C ALA A 128 -6.29 5.73 8.94
N GLY A 129 -6.29 4.61 8.21
CA GLY A 129 -5.12 4.13 7.48
C GLY A 129 -4.68 5.08 6.37
N ALA A 130 -5.62 5.57 5.56
CA ALA A 130 -5.31 6.56 4.52
C ALA A 130 -4.81 7.88 5.14
N LEU A 131 -5.44 8.35 6.21
CA LEU A 131 -5.00 9.56 6.91
C LEU A 131 -3.58 9.42 7.47
N ALA A 132 -3.26 8.25 8.05
CA ALA A 132 -1.91 7.96 8.55
C ALA A 132 -0.88 7.93 7.41
N MET A 133 -1.20 7.28 6.27
CA MET A 133 -0.33 7.26 5.09
C MET A 133 -0.09 8.64 4.51
N ILE A 134 -1.14 9.49 4.40
CA ILE A 134 -0.98 10.87 3.90
C ILE A 134 -0.03 11.66 4.81
N ARG A 135 -0.14 11.52 6.14
CA ARG A 135 0.78 12.16 7.08
C ARG A 135 2.21 11.64 6.94
N HIS A 136 2.38 10.36 6.68
CA HIS A 136 3.69 9.72 6.51
C HIS A 136 4.38 10.12 5.19
N HIS A 137 3.65 10.49 4.16
CA HIS A 137 4.20 10.83 2.84
C HIS A 137 5.20 11.98 2.83
N HIS A 138 5.30 12.79 3.89
CA HIS A 138 6.31 13.85 3.96
C HIS A 138 7.74 13.32 3.84
N LEU A 139 8.01 12.10 4.29
CA LEU A 139 9.30 11.43 4.12
C LEU A 139 9.56 11.12 2.64
N LEU A 140 8.57 10.51 1.97
CA LEU A 140 8.67 10.20 0.56
C LEU A 140 8.77 11.46 -0.31
N TYR A 141 8.04 12.53 0.01
CA TYR A 141 8.17 13.82 -0.69
C TYR A 141 9.58 14.37 -0.60
N ARG A 142 10.22 14.26 0.57
CA ARG A 142 11.61 14.66 0.77
C ARG A 142 12.56 13.86 -0.12
N ASP A 143 12.41 12.55 -0.16
CA ASP A 143 13.27 11.68 -0.96
C ASP A 143 13.03 11.85 -2.47
N LEU A 144 11.79 12.14 -2.89
CA LEU A 144 11.42 12.38 -4.29
C LEU A 144 11.64 13.83 -4.75
N SER A 145 12.13 14.73 -3.90
CA SER A 145 12.43 16.12 -4.32
C SER A 145 13.47 16.17 -5.46
N GLU A 146 14.37 15.18 -5.50
CA GLU A 146 15.37 14.99 -6.57
C GLU A 146 15.30 13.53 -7.11
N PRO A 147 14.28 13.19 -7.91
CA PRO A 147 13.98 11.79 -8.23
C PRO A 147 15.10 11.10 -9.02
N LEU A 148 15.84 11.82 -9.86
CA LEU A 148 16.99 11.25 -10.58
C LEU A 148 18.16 10.94 -9.64
N ARG A 149 18.37 11.76 -8.62
CA ARG A 149 19.37 11.48 -7.59
C ARG A 149 19.01 10.24 -6.79
N LEU A 150 17.75 10.12 -6.37
CA LEU A 150 17.26 8.92 -5.69
C LEU A 150 17.46 7.65 -6.53
N LEU A 151 17.12 7.69 -7.83
CA LEU A 151 17.25 6.54 -8.73
C LEU A 151 18.71 6.21 -9.10
N ALA A 152 19.60 7.19 -9.11
CA ALA A 152 21.02 7.01 -9.40
C ALA A 152 21.85 6.60 -8.17
N SER A 153 21.30 6.75 -6.95
CA SER A 153 21.96 6.36 -5.71
C SER A 153 22.05 4.84 -5.58
N ASP A 154 23.05 4.35 -4.84
CA ASP A 154 23.01 2.97 -4.36
C ASP A 154 21.81 2.84 -3.41
N ARG A 155 21.03 1.76 -3.51
CA ARG A 155 19.90 1.47 -2.59
C ARG A 155 20.32 1.39 -1.12
N ARG A 156 21.61 1.37 -0.81
CA ARG A 156 22.16 1.42 0.53
C ARG A 156 22.36 2.82 1.07
N ASP A 157 22.24 3.86 0.20
CA ASP A 157 22.33 5.24 0.64
C ASP A 157 21.15 5.57 1.55
N GLU A 158 21.42 6.33 2.59
CA GLU A 158 20.41 6.71 3.58
C GLU A 158 19.45 7.75 2.98
N THR A 159 18.16 7.43 3.00
CA THR A 159 17.06 8.31 2.65
C THR A 159 16.23 8.62 3.89
N ALA A 160 15.32 9.58 3.82
CA ALA A 160 14.41 9.85 4.94
C ALA A 160 13.50 8.64 5.22
N LEU A 161 13.10 7.94 4.16
CA LEU A 161 12.25 6.77 4.27
C LEU A 161 13.04 5.56 4.81
N SER A 162 14.26 5.28 4.29
CA SER A 162 15.08 4.18 4.79
C SER A 162 15.48 4.37 6.25
N ALA A 163 15.79 5.61 6.68
CA ALA A 163 16.05 5.93 8.07
C ALA A 163 14.84 5.58 8.96
N TYR A 164 13.63 5.94 8.54
CA TYR A 164 12.40 5.59 9.24
C TYR A 164 12.19 4.06 9.34
N TRP A 165 12.47 3.31 8.25
CA TRP A 165 12.35 1.85 8.21
C TRP A 165 13.50 1.12 8.91
N THR A 166 14.71 1.69 8.92
CA THR A 166 15.87 1.12 9.62
C THR A 166 15.62 1.03 11.13
N TYR A 167 14.84 1.93 11.68
CA TYR A 167 14.39 1.86 13.06
C TYR A 167 13.52 0.63 13.35
N ALA A 168 12.69 0.22 12.40
CA ALA A 168 11.92 -1.01 12.53
C ALA A 168 12.78 -2.28 12.49
N SER A 169 13.98 -2.22 11.89
CA SER A 169 14.91 -3.35 11.75
C SER A 169 16.09 -3.34 12.73
N LYS A 170 16.40 -2.19 13.36
CA LYS A 170 17.49 -1.99 14.33
C LYS A 170 16.92 -1.53 15.66
N ALA A 171 16.22 -2.41 16.35
CA ALA A 171 15.64 -2.14 17.67
C ALA A 171 16.65 -1.77 18.79
N GLU A 172 17.92 -1.58 18.45
CA GLU A 172 18.98 -1.36 19.45
C GLU A 172 19.21 0.10 19.88
N THR A 173 18.67 1.13 19.24
CA THR A 173 19.20 2.48 19.52
C THR A 173 18.23 3.66 19.69
N ASN A 174 16.90 3.64 19.45
CA ASN A 174 16.04 4.76 19.88
C ASN A 174 14.54 4.46 19.87
N THR A 175 13.89 4.73 20.98
CA THR A 175 12.49 4.40 21.30
C THR A 175 11.43 5.29 20.65
N ILE A 176 11.78 6.39 19.99
CA ILE A 176 10.80 7.41 19.56
C ILE A 176 10.18 7.09 18.19
N ASP A 177 10.93 6.54 17.24
CA ASP A 177 10.44 6.29 15.88
C ASP A 177 9.81 4.90 15.67
N ALA A 178 10.17 3.90 16.47
CA ALA A 178 9.51 2.59 16.45
C ALA A 178 7.99 2.70 16.75
N ALA A 179 7.59 3.66 17.59
CA ALA A 179 6.19 3.92 17.89
C ALA A 179 5.41 4.50 16.69
N GLY A 180 6.03 5.38 15.90
CA GLY A 180 5.44 5.96 14.68
C GLY A 180 5.21 4.90 13.60
N TYR A 181 6.17 4.03 13.37
CA TYR A 181 6.05 2.89 12.45
C TYR A 181 4.94 1.92 12.89
N SER A 182 4.97 1.49 14.14
CA SER A 182 3.94 0.58 14.68
C SER A 182 2.54 1.20 14.60
N ALA A 183 2.41 2.51 14.84
CA ALA A 183 1.15 3.23 14.71
C ALA A 183 0.66 3.29 13.26
N LEU A 184 1.55 3.53 12.28
CA LEU A 184 1.22 3.52 10.85
C LEU A 184 0.74 2.13 10.40
N MET A 185 1.46 1.08 10.76
CA MET A 185 1.07 -0.30 10.44
C MET A 185 -0.27 -0.65 11.09
N ALA A 186 -0.45 -0.35 12.36
CA ALA A 186 -1.71 -0.58 13.07
C ALA A 186 -2.89 0.18 12.46
N ALA A 187 -2.69 1.42 12.01
CA ALA A 187 -3.74 2.22 11.38
C ALA A 187 -4.17 1.68 10.00
N THR A 188 -3.25 1.10 9.22
CA THR A 188 -3.53 0.56 7.88
C THR A 188 -4.04 -0.87 7.89
N GLN A 189 -3.77 -1.63 8.96
CA GLN A 189 -4.09 -3.06 9.06
C GLN A 189 -5.59 -3.40 9.02
N PRO A 190 -6.50 -2.66 9.70
CA PRO A 190 -7.92 -3.01 9.73
C PRO A 190 -8.55 -3.14 8.36
N MET A 191 -8.19 -2.26 7.42
CA MET A 191 -8.75 -2.28 6.06
C MET A 191 -8.27 -3.50 5.26
N VAL A 192 -6.99 -3.87 5.41
CA VAL A 192 -6.45 -5.09 4.78
C VAL A 192 -7.08 -6.34 5.40
N SER A 193 -7.17 -6.39 6.73
CA SER A 193 -7.77 -7.51 7.47
C SER A 193 -9.21 -7.73 7.04
N GLN A 194 -10.03 -6.68 6.95
CA GLN A 194 -11.42 -6.77 6.54
C GLN A 194 -11.56 -7.37 5.13
N GLN A 195 -10.74 -6.92 4.16
CA GLN A 195 -10.76 -7.45 2.79
C GLN A 195 -10.48 -8.96 2.76
N ILE A 196 -9.63 -9.44 3.65
CA ILE A 196 -9.24 -10.85 3.68
C ILE A 196 -10.24 -11.69 4.49
N THR A 197 -10.76 -11.20 5.62
CA THR A 197 -11.80 -11.91 6.39
C THR A 197 -13.08 -12.09 5.58
N ASP A 198 -13.44 -11.12 4.73
CA ASP A 198 -14.59 -11.20 3.85
C ASP A 198 -14.37 -12.15 2.64
N ALA A 199 -13.11 -12.40 2.27
CA ALA A 199 -12.76 -13.14 1.05
C ALA A 199 -12.31 -14.59 1.30
N TYR A 200 -11.92 -14.94 2.52
CA TYR A 200 -11.36 -16.24 2.86
C TYR A 200 -11.97 -16.80 4.15
N ASP A 201 -12.40 -18.05 4.09
CA ASP A 201 -12.94 -18.78 5.26
C ASP A 201 -11.79 -19.40 6.07
N PHE A 202 -11.48 -18.80 7.20
CA PHE A 202 -10.44 -19.26 8.12
C PHE A 202 -10.90 -20.44 8.97
N SER A 203 -12.20 -20.71 9.11
CA SER A 203 -12.77 -21.76 9.96
C SER A 203 -12.45 -23.18 9.48
N VAL A 204 -11.99 -23.32 8.23
CA VAL A 204 -11.56 -24.61 7.65
C VAL A 204 -10.20 -25.07 8.17
N HIS A 205 -9.50 -24.21 8.93
CA HIS A 205 -8.18 -24.48 9.50
C HIS A 205 -8.25 -24.75 11.00
N ARG A 206 -7.20 -25.39 11.50
CA ARG A 206 -7.06 -25.69 12.94
C ARG A 206 -6.07 -24.75 13.61
N ARG A 207 -4.96 -24.45 12.94
CA ARG A 207 -3.89 -23.63 13.48
C ARG A 207 -3.33 -22.69 12.41
N MET A 208 -3.31 -21.40 12.71
CA MET A 208 -2.76 -20.37 11.84
C MET A 208 -1.48 -19.76 12.45
N LEU A 209 -0.42 -19.65 11.66
CA LEU A 209 0.79 -18.89 12.00
C LEU A 209 0.86 -17.64 11.14
N ASP A 210 0.93 -16.47 11.78
CA ASP A 210 1.11 -15.19 11.10
C ASP A 210 2.57 -14.77 11.13
N ILE A 211 3.23 -14.79 9.96
CA ILE A 211 4.65 -14.42 9.83
C ILE A 211 4.76 -12.92 9.61
N GLY A 212 5.61 -12.26 10.42
CA GLY A 212 5.68 -10.81 10.46
C GLY A 212 4.39 -10.21 10.99
N GLY A 213 3.71 -10.89 11.92
CA GLY A 213 2.38 -10.51 12.41
C GLY A 213 2.36 -9.22 13.24
N GLY A 214 3.54 -8.62 13.50
CA GLY A 214 3.66 -7.33 14.16
C GLY A 214 2.96 -7.32 15.53
N SER A 215 2.14 -6.31 15.77
CA SER A 215 1.34 -6.17 16.99
C SER A 215 0.18 -7.18 17.12
N GLY A 216 0.03 -8.13 16.22
CA GLY A 216 -1.05 -9.13 16.20
C GLY A 216 -2.41 -8.59 15.74
N ALA A 217 -2.46 -7.44 15.09
CA ALA A 217 -3.72 -6.81 14.70
C ALA A 217 -4.51 -7.65 13.67
N PHE A 218 -3.83 -8.30 12.73
CA PHE A 218 -4.46 -9.21 11.77
C PHE A 218 -4.96 -10.48 12.46
N THR A 219 -4.09 -11.13 13.23
CA THR A 219 -4.44 -12.32 14.02
C THR A 219 -5.67 -12.07 14.89
N ALA A 220 -5.73 -10.92 15.55
CA ALA A 220 -6.86 -10.51 16.37
C ALA A 220 -8.16 -10.34 15.56
N ALA A 221 -8.08 -9.76 14.36
CA ALA A 221 -9.24 -9.63 13.47
C ALA A 221 -9.79 -11.00 13.04
N ILE A 222 -8.91 -11.97 12.73
CA ILE A 222 -9.32 -13.34 12.39
C ILE A 222 -9.90 -14.05 13.61
N ALA A 223 -9.31 -13.91 14.81
CA ALA A 223 -9.80 -14.53 16.03
C ALA A 223 -11.24 -14.14 16.36
N ALA A 224 -11.66 -12.93 16.01
CA ALA A 224 -13.04 -12.48 16.18
C ALA A 224 -14.03 -13.22 15.26
N THR A 225 -13.59 -13.76 14.13
CA THR A 225 -14.44 -14.44 13.13
C THR A 225 -14.29 -15.94 13.13
N ALA A 226 -13.17 -16.48 13.64
CA ALA A 226 -12.85 -17.90 13.70
C ALA A 226 -12.42 -18.31 15.14
N PRO A 227 -13.35 -18.36 16.11
CA PRO A 227 -13.03 -18.55 17.54
C PRO A 227 -12.44 -19.92 17.88
N ASN A 228 -12.60 -20.91 17.01
CA ASN A 228 -12.05 -22.27 17.22
C ASN A 228 -10.65 -22.45 16.62
N LEU A 229 -10.13 -21.45 15.91
CA LEU A 229 -8.80 -21.47 15.31
C LEU A 229 -7.75 -21.14 16.38
N GLN A 230 -6.71 -21.93 16.46
CA GLN A 230 -5.54 -21.64 17.30
C GLN A 230 -4.55 -20.75 16.53
N PHE A 231 -3.93 -19.82 17.22
CA PHE A 231 -3.10 -18.81 16.59
C PHE A 231 -1.66 -18.87 17.05
N GLY A 232 -0.76 -18.58 16.13
CA GLY A 232 0.63 -18.23 16.39
C GLY A 232 1.03 -16.95 15.68
N ILE A 233 1.89 -16.17 16.28
CA ILE A 233 2.53 -15.01 15.67
C ILE A 233 4.05 -15.26 15.71
N PHE A 234 4.70 -15.09 14.56
CA PHE A 234 6.15 -15.14 14.47
C PHE A 234 6.67 -13.78 14.00
N ASP A 235 7.49 -13.15 14.81
CA ASP A 235 8.12 -11.85 14.49
C ASP A 235 9.43 -11.70 15.28
N LEU A 236 10.17 -10.61 15.05
CA LEU A 236 11.37 -10.29 15.81
C LEU A 236 11.05 -10.24 17.32
N PRO A 237 11.98 -10.65 18.19
CA PRO A 237 11.74 -10.72 19.63
C PRO A 237 11.20 -9.41 20.22
N GLU A 238 11.72 -8.27 19.79
CA GLU A 238 11.33 -6.94 20.25
C GLU A 238 9.89 -6.59 19.84
N VAL A 239 9.47 -7.03 18.64
CA VAL A 239 8.11 -6.85 18.13
C VAL A 239 7.13 -7.75 18.87
N ILE A 240 7.54 -8.95 19.23
CA ILE A 240 6.73 -9.88 20.04
C ILE A 240 6.44 -9.33 21.43
N ASP A 241 7.35 -8.60 22.04
CA ASP A 241 7.10 -7.95 23.34
C ASP A 241 6.00 -6.88 23.25
N GLU A 242 5.92 -6.15 22.15
CA GLU A 242 4.82 -5.22 21.87
C GLU A 242 3.48 -5.96 21.62
N ALA A 243 3.52 -7.02 20.83
CA ALA A 243 2.35 -7.87 20.57
C ALA A 243 1.80 -8.45 21.89
N LYS A 244 2.63 -8.88 22.79
CA LYS A 244 2.27 -9.42 24.11
C LYS A 244 1.49 -8.41 24.97
N LYS A 245 1.94 -7.15 24.99
CA LYS A 245 1.26 -6.07 25.75
C LYS A 245 -0.14 -5.82 25.19
N ARG A 246 -0.28 -5.78 23.85
CA ARG A 246 -1.55 -5.51 23.17
C ARG A 246 -2.54 -6.68 23.31
N ILE A 247 -2.07 -7.91 23.05
CA ILE A 247 -2.89 -9.12 23.09
C ILE A 247 -3.41 -9.36 24.51
N GLY A 248 -2.56 -9.21 25.51
CA GLY A 248 -2.96 -9.37 26.93
C GLY A 248 -4.05 -8.41 27.40
N SER A 249 -4.14 -7.22 26.79
CA SER A 249 -5.17 -6.23 27.13
C SER A 249 -6.48 -6.40 26.35
N GLN A 250 -6.45 -6.93 25.13
CA GLN A 250 -7.61 -6.95 24.22
C GLN A 250 -8.18 -8.34 23.95
N PHE A 251 -7.37 -9.41 24.11
CA PHE A 251 -7.71 -10.77 23.67
C PHE A 251 -7.37 -11.83 24.73
N ALA A 252 -7.56 -11.53 26.00
CA ALA A 252 -7.24 -12.43 27.12
C ALA A 252 -7.93 -13.82 27.05
N ALA A 253 -8.95 -13.97 26.21
CA ALA A 253 -9.68 -15.22 26.00
C ALA A 253 -9.14 -16.06 24.81
N THR A 254 -8.21 -15.54 23.99
CA THR A 254 -7.70 -16.24 22.81
C THR A 254 -6.29 -16.74 23.10
N ASP A 255 -6.06 -18.07 22.99
CA ASP A 255 -4.72 -18.67 23.15
C ASP A 255 -3.87 -18.39 21.90
N ILE A 256 -3.12 -17.26 21.93
CA ILE A 256 -2.21 -16.87 20.85
C ILE A 256 -0.77 -17.19 21.29
N LYS A 257 -0.12 -18.13 20.59
CA LYS A 257 1.29 -18.45 20.80
C LYS A 257 2.18 -17.40 20.16
N LEU A 258 3.10 -16.85 20.94
CA LEU A 258 4.05 -15.84 20.50
C LEU A 258 5.42 -16.48 20.29
N HIS A 259 5.97 -16.35 19.08
CA HIS A 259 7.26 -16.92 18.69
C HIS A 259 8.20 -15.77 18.28
N GLY A 260 9.20 -15.47 19.12
CA GLY A 260 10.26 -14.52 18.78
C GLY A 260 11.34 -15.20 17.93
N GLY A 261 11.67 -14.59 16.78
CA GLY A 261 12.72 -15.08 15.89
C GLY A 261 12.87 -14.24 14.63
N ASN A 262 13.98 -14.43 13.94
CA ASN A 262 14.27 -13.78 12.67
C ASN A 262 14.16 -14.81 11.54
N PHE A 263 13.13 -14.73 10.69
CA PHE A 263 12.93 -15.69 9.59
C PHE A 263 14.09 -15.73 8.59
N LYS A 264 14.98 -14.71 8.55
CA LYS A 264 16.18 -14.75 7.72
C LYS A 264 17.19 -15.80 8.25
N GLN A 265 17.23 -16.00 9.56
CA GLN A 265 18.22 -16.87 10.26
C GLN A 265 17.57 -18.12 10.84
N ASP A 266 16.41 -17.97 11.50
CA ASP A 266 15.79 -19.01 12.31
C ASP A 266 14.87 -19.92 11.49
N ALA A 267 14.58 -21.10 12.02
CA ALA A 267 13.55 -21.98 11.51
C ALA A 267 12.17 -21.47 11.94
N LEU A 268 11.16 -21.69 11.11
CA LEU A 268 9.78 -21.32 11.43
C LEU A 268 9.12 -22.39 12.33
N PRO A 269 8.20 -21.98 13.22
CA PRO A 269 7.38 -22.90 14.00
C PRO A 269 6.61 -23.86 13.10
N ARG A 270 6.49 -25.09 13.53
CA ARG A 270 5.75 -26.17 12.84
C ARG A 270 4.38 -26.38 13.50
N ASP A 271 3.59 -27.30 12.94
CA ASP A 271 2.25 -27.70 13.42
C ASP A 271 1.14 -26.68 13.12
N TYR A 272 1.33 -25.82 12.15
CA TYR A 272 0.34 -24.89 11.63
C TYR A 272 -0.11 -25.35 10.22
N ASP A 273 -1.40 -25.54 10.01
CA ASP A 273 -1.97 -25.96 8.73
C ASP A 273 -2.29 -24.77 7.80
N LEU A 274 -2.27 -23.56 8.35
CA LEU A 274 -2.27 -22.30 7.61
C LEU A 274 -1.11 -21.43 8.08
N ILE A 275 -0.32 -20.92 7.12
CA ILE A 275 0.64 -19.83 7.36
C ILE A 275 0.16 -18.59 6.57
N THR A 276 0.22 -17.44 7.19
CA THR A 276 -0.10 -16.15 6.55
C THR A 276 1.13 -15.27 6.46
N ALA A 277 1.27 -14.53 5.36
CA ALA A 277 2.29 -13.53 5.16
C ALA A 277 1.65 -12.28 4.52
N LEU A 278 1.40 -11.26 5.34
CA LEU A 278 0.71 -10.05 4.94
C LEU A 278 1.70 -8.89 4.85
N ARG A 279 1.91 -8.37 3.65
CA ARG A 279 2.83 -7.25 3.39
C ARG A 279 4.25 -7.53 3.89
N ILE A 280 4.74 -8.74 3.61
CA ILE A 280 6.07 -9.19 4.01
C ILE A 280 6.98 -9.34 2.80
N LEU A 281 6.52 -10.02 1.75
CA LEU A 281 7.40 -10.34 0.61
C LEU A 281 7.86 -9.09 -0.11
N HIS A 282 7.00 -8.07 -0.25
CA HIS A 282 7.34 -6.85 -0.98
C HIS A 282 8.41 -6.01 -0.30
N ASP A 283 8.58 -6.12 1.02
CA ASP A 283 9.60 -5.39 1.80
C ASP A 283 11.01 -5.99 1.65
N HIS A 284 11.11 -7.15 1.03
CA HIS A 284 12.36 -7.90 0.92
C HIS A 284 12.77 -8.14 -0.54
N ASP A 285 14.08 -8.13 -0.78
CA ASP A 285 14.66 -8.49 -2.07
C ASP A 285 14.37 -9.95 -2.43
N ASP A 286 14.48 -10.30 -3.72
CA ASP A 286 14.02 -11.58 -4.27
C ASP A 286 14.65 -12.80 -3.59
N ASN A 287 15.94 -12.71 -3.25
CA ASN A 287 16.65 -13.80 -2.57
C ASN A 287 16.09 -14.07 -1.16
N VAL A 288 15.79 -13.02 -0.39
CA VAL A 288 15.23 -13.13 0.96
C VAL A 288 13.78 -13.62 0.89
N ALA A 289 12.98 -13.07 -0.01
CA ALA A 289 11.61 -13.49 -0.21
C ALA A 289 11.52 -14.96 -0.66
N GLN A 290 12.40 -15.38 -1.60
CA GLN A 290 12.47 -16.79 -2.04
C GLN A 290 12.88 -17.72 -0.91
N ALA A 291 13.88 -17.35 -0.12
CA ALA A 291 14.33 -18.14 1.03
C ALA A 291 13.23 -18.30 2.09
N LEU A 292 12.45 -17.23 2.33
CA LEU A 292 11.30 -17.27 3.23
C LEU A 292 10.24 -18.25 2.72
N LEU A 293 9.89 -18.22 1.43
CA LEU A 293 8.90 -19.15 0.85
C LEU A 293 9.34 -20.61 0.97
N VAL A 294 10.64 -20.92 0.80
CA VAL A 294 11.20 -22.26 1.01
C VAL A 294 11.07 -22.68 2.49
N LYS A 295 11.37 -21.79 3.44
CA LYS A 295 11.20 -22.06 4.86
C LYS A 295 9.73 -22.29 5.24
N ILE A 296 8.81 -21.51 4.67
CA ILE A 296 7.37 -21.69 4.88
C ILE A 296 6.92 -23.06 4.36
N HIS A 297 7.34 -23.44 3.15
CA HIS A 297 7.03 -24.74 2.59
C HIS A 297 7.54 -25.89 3.48
N ALA A 298 8.75 -25.77 4.02
CA ALA A 298 9.34 -26.78 4.92
C ALA A 298 8.64 -26.85 6.30
N ALA A 299 8.05 -25.75 6.77
CA ALA A 299 7.33 -25.69 8.04
C ALA A 299 5.89 -26.22 7.96
N LEU A 300 5.25 -26.08 6.81
CA LEU A 300 3.88 -26.58 6.57
C LEU A 300 3.83 -28.10 6.53
N PRO A 301 2.77 -28.73 7.10
CA PRO A 301 2.45 -30.12 6.85
C PRO A 301 2.01 -30.33 5.41
N ASP A 302 1.88 -31.59 5.00
CA ASP A 302 1.24 -31.93 3.73
C ASP A 302 -0.19 -31.41 3.72
N ASP A 303 -0.66 -30.92 2.57
CA ASP A 303 -1.92 -30.18 2.36
C ASP A 303 -2.00 -28.83 3.11
N GLY A 304 -0.94 -28.44 3.81
CA GLY A 304 -0.82 -27.14 4.47
C GLY A 304 -0.87 -25.99 3.46
N ARG A 305 -1.39 -24.86 3.89
CA ARG A 305 -1.66 -23.70 3.02
C ARG A 305 -0.87 -22.47 3.43
N LEU A 306 -0.47 -21.69 2.43
CA LEU A 306 0.12 -20.36 2.60
C LEU A 306 -0.81 -19.33 1.97
N LEU A 307 -1.25 -18.35 2.76
CA LEU A 307 -1.99 -17.19 2.29
C LEU A 307 -1.06 -15.98 2.25
N ILE A 308 -0.76 -15.50 1.04
CA ILE A 308 0.02 -14.29 0.79
C ILE A 308 -0.93 -13.15 0.48
N VAL A 309 -0.75 -12.01 1.15
CA VAL A 309 -1.53 -10.79 0.94
C VAL A 309 -0.58 -9.61 0.71
N GLU A 310 -0.57 -9.10 -0.51
CA GLU A 310 0.40 -8.08 -0.95
C GLU A 310 -0.25 -7.00 -1.82
N PRO A 311 0.30 -5.80 -1.87
CA PRO A 311 0.00 -4.82 -2.92
C PRO A 311 0.68 -5.25 -4.22
N MET A 312 0.04 -6.16 -5.00
CA MET A 312 0.65 -6.74 -6.20
C MET A 312 0.68 -5.73 -7.36
N ALA A 313 1.78 -5.73 -8.12
CA ALA A 313 2.05 -4.79 -9.21
C ALA A 313 1.01 -4.85 -10.35
N ASP A 314 0.46 -6.05 -10.64
CA ASP A 314 -0.50 -6.30 -11.72
C ASP A 314 -1.97 -6.33 -11.24
N SER A 315 -2.26 -5.80 -10.07
CA SER A 315 -3.64 -5.75 -9.56
C SER A 315 -4.52 -4.90 -10.48
N SER A 316 -5.69 -5.44 -10.84
CA SER A 316 -6.65 -4.73 -11.69
C SER A 316 -7.02 -3.38 -11.08
N HIS A 317 -7.02 -2.34 -11.89
CA HIS A 317 -7.24 -0.94 -11.50
C HIS A 317 -6.18 -0.34 -10.54
N ALA A 318 -5.09 -1.06 -10.24
CA ALA A 318 -4.06 -0.66 -9.27
C ALA A 318 -2.63 -0.67 -9.84
N THR A 319 -2.44 -0.77 -11.15
CA THR A 319 -1.10 -0.82 -11.79
C THR A 319 -0.24 0.40 -11.46
N ARG A 320 -0.83 1.60 -11.33
CA ARG A 320 -0.10 2.80 -10.91
C ARG A 320 0.37 2.70 -9.46
N MET A 321 -0.39 2.05 -8.59
CA MET A 321 -0.01 1.84 -7.19
C MET A 321 1.14 0.83 -7.09
N GLY A 322 1.14 -0.23 -7.89
CA GLY A 322 2.23 -1.22 -7.91
C GLY A 322 3.55 -0.59 -8.32
N ASP A 323 3.77 -0.50 -9.62
CA ASP A 323 5.09 -0.10 -10.13
C ASP A 323 5.43 1.38 -9.91
N ALA A 324 4.46 2.31 -10.00
CA ALA A 324 4.77 3.71 -9.85
C ALA A 324 4.91 4.13 -8.37
N TYR A 325 3.91 3.81 -7.52
CA TYR A 325 3.97 4.21 -6.12
C TYR A 325 4.89 3.28 -5.30
N PHE A 326 4.57 1.99 -5.19
CA PHE A 326 5.39 1.06 -4.41
C PHE A 326 6.77 0.82 -5.01
N GLY A 327 6.93 0.94 -6.33
CA GLY A 327 8.24 0.85 -6.99
C GLY A 327 9.22 1.90 -6.46
N LEU A 328 8.80 3.16 -6.37
CA LEU A 328 9.63 4.24 -5.85
C LEU A 328 9.68 4.29 -4.32
N TYR A 329 8.57 3.93 -3.66
CA TYR A 329 8.51 3.85 -2.20
C TYR A 329 9.52 2.82 -1.66
N LEU A 330 9.49 1.59 -2.18
CA LEU A 330 10.40 0.52 -1.77
C LEU A 330 11.85 0.77 -2.23
N TRP A 331 12.03 1.47 -3.37
CA TRP A 331 13.36 1.94 -3.75
C TRP A 331 13.94 2.89 -2.72
N ALA A 332 13.17 3.90 -2.31
CA ALA A 332 13.57 4.85 -1.27
C ALA A 332 13.73 4.18 0.11
N MET A 333 12.95 3.15 0.41
CA MET A 333 13.08 2.33 1.63
C MET A 333 14.40 1.52 1.66
N GLY A 334 15.02 1.27 0.49
CA GLY A 334 16.30 0.59 0.38
C GLY A 334 16.22 -0.93 0.24
N SER A 335 15.03 -1.54 0.29
CA SER A 335 14.84 -2.97 0.10
C SER A 335 13.47 -3.29 -0.49
N GLY A 336 13.36 -4.50 -1.06
CA GLY A 336 12.11 -5.00 -1.60
C GLY A 336 11.73 -4.43 -2.96
N ARG A 337 10.61 -4.87 -3.48
CA ARG A 337 9.96 -4.37 -4.69
C ARG A 337 8.54 -4.90 -4.82
N PRO A 338 7.65 -4.20 -5.53
CA PRO A 338 6.36 -4.77 -5.89
C PRO A 338 6.57 -5.96 -6.83
N ARG A 339 5.75 -7.00 -6.66
CA ARG A 339 5.74 -8.19 -7.51
C ARG A 339 4.36 -8.41 -8.09
N SER A 340 4.31 -8.86 -9.33
CA SER A 340 3.06 -9.32 -9.95
C SER A 340 2.62 -10.67 -9.36
N ALA A 341 1.35 -10.99 -9.51
CA ALA A 341 0.84 -12.30 -9.12
C ALA A 341 1.53 -13.45 -9.88
N SER A 342 1.98 -13.20 -11.11
CA SER A 342 2.73 -14.19 -11.90
C SER A 342 4.14 -14.42 -11.35
N GLU A 343 4.85 -13.37 -10.94
CA GLU A 343 6.16 -13.50 -10.30
C GLU A 343 6.06 -14.26 -8.97
N ILE A 344 5.07 -13.90 -8.12
CA ILE A 344 4.85 -14.62 -6.84
C ILE A 344 4.51 -16.10 -7.10
N ARG A 345 3.71 -16.43 -8.13
CA ARG A 345 3.44 -17.83 -8.49
C ARG A 345 4.70 -18.58 -8.89
N ASN A 346 5.58 -17.96 -9.67
CA ASN A 346 6.85 -18.57 -10.05
C ASN A 346 7.73 -18.83 -8.82
N MET A 347 7.82 -17.88 -7.91
CA MET A 347 8.55 -18.02 -6.65
C MET A 347 7.97 -19.16 -5.79
N LEU A 348 6.64 -19.24 -5.69
CA LEU A 348 5.95 -20.32 -4.97
C LEU A 348 6.21 -21.70 -5.60
N SER A 349 6.16 -21.78 -6.93
CA SER A 349 6.51 -23.01 -7.65
C SER A 349 7.95 -23.43 -7.40
N THR A 350 8.89 -22.49 -7.41
CA THR A 350 10.31 -22.71 -7.09
C THR A 350 10.50 -23.17 -5.62
N ALA A 351 9.64 -22.70 -4.71
CA ALA A 351 9.66 -23.12 -3.31
C ALA A 351 9.00 -24.49 -3.05
N GLY A 352 8.36 -25.11 -4.06
CA GLY A 352 7.76 -26.45 -3.97
C GLY A 352 6.23 -26.47 -3.82
N PHE A 353 5.54 -25.33 -3.85
CA PHE A 353 4.08 -25.32 -3.80
C PHE A 353 3.47 -25.81 -5.12
N SER A 354 2.50 -26.71 -5.03
CA SER A 354 1.89 -27.38 -6.19
C SER A 354 0.74 -26.61 -6.81
N THR A 355 -0.06 -25.93 -5.99
CA THR A 355 -1.27 -25.23 -6.43
C THR A 355 -1.27 -23.80 -5.91
N VAL A 356 -1.52 -22.83 -6.80
CA VAL A 356 -1.65 -21.42 -6.41
C VAL A 356 -2.92 -20.83 -6.99
N LYS A 357 -3.85 -20.45 -6.13
CA LYS A 357 -5.15 -19.85 -6.48
C LYS A 357 -5.18 -18.38 -6.06
N ARG A 358 -5.84 -17.54 -6.85
CA ARG A 358 -6.13 -16.15 -6.44
C ARG A 358 -7.36 -16.14 -5.53
N VAL A 359 -7.23 -15.50 -4.38
CA VAL A 359 -8.36 -15.18 -3.50
C VAL A 359 -8.92 -13.83 -3.97
N LYS A 360 -10.20 -13.78 -4.31
CA LYS A 360 -10.87 -12.60 -4.85
C LYS A 360 -11.28 -11.69 -3.69
N THR A 361 -10.59 -10.58 -3.50
CA THR A 361 -10.98 -9.51 -2.58
C THR A 361 -11.88 -8.48 -3.28
N ALA A 362 -12.72 -7.78 -2.54
CA ALA A 362 -13.59 -6.74 -3.10
C ALA A 362 -12.77 -5.54 -3.63
N LEU A 363 -11.68 -5.19 -2.94
CA LEU A 363 -10.80 -4.08 -3.30
C LEU A 363 -9.36 -4.57 -3.50
N PRO A 364 -9.01 -5.12 -4.67
CA PRO A 364 -7.65 -5.62 -4.95
C PRO A 364 -6.55 -4.55 -4.84
N ILE A 365 -6.93 -3.28 -4.93
CA ILE A 365 -6.03 -2.14 -4.69
C ILE A 365 -5.54 -2.08 -3.24
N ILE A 366 -6.36 -2.55 -2.28
CA ILE A 366 -6.02 -2.57 -0.85
C ILE A 366 -5.29 -3.86 -0.51
N ALA A 367 -5.82 -5.00 -1.01
CA ALA A 367 -5.32 -6.33 -0.69
C ALA A 367 -5.51 -7.26 -1.89
N SER A 368 -4.43 -7.67 -2.52
CA SER A 368 -4.42 -8.78 -3.48
C SER A 368 -3.90 -10.03 -2.79
N ALA A 369 -4.57 -11.18 -2.97
CA ALA A 369 -4.23 -12.36 -2.22
C ALA A 369 -4.05 -13.61 -3.11
N LEU A 370 -3.07 -14.44 -2.75
CA LEU A 370 -2.79 -15.75 -3.33
C LEU A 370 -2.81 -16.81 -2.22
N LEU A 371 -3.48 -17.92 -2.49
CA LEU A 371 -3.48 -19.09 -1.63
C LEU A 371 -2.67 -20.19 -2.33
N ALA A 372 -1.58 -20.62 -1.71
CA ALA A 372 -0.74 -21.70 -2.17
C ALA A 372 -0.95 -22.95 -1.30
N THR A 373 -0.88 -24.13 -1.90
CA THR A 373 -1.02 -25.42 -1.20
C THR A 373 0.25 -26.25 -1.40
N LYS A 374 0.78 -26.82 -0.33
CA LYS A 374 1.80 -27.86 -0.37
C LYS A 374 1.14 -29.19 -0.70
N SER A 375 1.61 -29.89 -1.73
CA SER A 375 1.20 -31.28 -2.00
C SER A 375 2.02 -32.26 -1.18
N HIS A 376 1.50 -33.49 -1.11
CA HIS A 376 2.22 -34.65 -0.56
C HIS A 376 3.55 -34.88 -1.28
#